data_069918f30de1556253470b99375363ca
#
_entry.id   069918f30de1556253470b99375363ca
#
_cell.length_a   1.000
_cell.length_b   1.000
_cell.length_c   1.000
_cell.angle_alpha   90.00
_cell.angle_beta   90.00
_cell.angle_gamma   90.00
#
_symmetry.space_group_name_H-M   'P 1'
#
loop_
_entity.id
_entity.type
_entity.pdbx_description
1 polymer ?
#
loop_
_entity_poly.entity_id
_entity_poly.type
_entity_poly.pdbx_seq_one_letter_code
_entity_poly.pdbx_strand_id
1 'polypeptide(L)'
;MKYSSLGRICHASETLKRNKLKTESYPFDWILSNSKMVEDCIIDKFETFLDKKEYETIYKDDNTIGTEHNKYCDLVFGSKFGHNPIFNHHDLLNNEEHYNYFKRCVDRFLNLLKSDEPKTFLYFYNYGKQELDDFIKFNEFIGNHTQNHILLVIKNKSNGYQSHKYTKIDNLGFLELTTNEVTNGVNYFDNTDNQYLDNILPLYL
;
A
#
# COMPACT_ATOMS: atom_id res chain seq x y z
N MET A 1 11.21 12.55 9.87
CA MET A 1 10.25 11.42 9.83
C MET A 1 10.08 10.97 8.40
N LYS A 2 10.09 9.68 8.12
CA LYS A 2 9.88 9.08 6.79
C LYS A 2 8.45 8.52 6.69
N TYR A 3 7.88 8.58 5.50
CA TYR A 3 6.53 8.06 5.23
C TYR A 3 6.59 7.07 4.05
N SER A 4 5.98 5.90 4.22
CA SER A 4 5.90 4.87 3.18
C SER A 4 4.48 4.29 3.11
N SER A 5 3.97 4.11 1.91
CA SER A 5 2.78 3.29 1.71
C SER A 5 3.12 1.81 1.82
N LEU A 6 2.23 1.02 2.44
CA LEU A 6 2.25 -0.45 2.37
C LEU A 6 1.11 -1.02 1.49
N GLY A 7 0.38 -0.17 0.79
CA GLY A 7 -0.76 -0.54 -0.04
C GLY A 7 -2.08 -0.23 0.67
N ARG A 8 -3.15 -0.87 0.37
CA ARG A 8 -3.48 -1.97 -0.54
C ARG A 8 -3.53 -1.56 -2.03
N ILE A 9 -3.73 -0.27 -2.28
CA ILE A 9 -3.91 0.37 -3.58
C ILE A 9 -3.09 1.66 -3.63
N CYS A 10 -2.98 2.26 -4.78
CA CYS A 10 -2.23 3.51 -5.00
C CYS A 10 -2.72 4.69 -4.14
N HIS A 11 -3.94 4.63 -3.62
CA HIS A 11 -4.55 5.69 -2.80
C HIS A 11 -3.70 6.06 -1.56
N ALA A 12 -3.07 5.08 -0.89
CA ALA A 12 -2.19 5.37 0.24
C ALA A 12 -1.00 6.25 -0.19
N SER A 13 -0.36 5.90 -1.31
CA SER A 13 0.77 6.68 -1.84
C SER A 13 0.34 8.05 -2.33
N GLU A 14 -0.81 8.17 -3.01
CA GLU A 14 -1.33 9.45 -3.47
C GLU A 14 -1.74 10.35 -2.30
N THR A 15 -2.33 9.79 -1.24
CA THR A 15 -2.64 10.52 -0.01
C THR A 15 -1.37 11.11 0.61
N LEU A 16 -0.28 10.34 0.72
CA LEU A 16 1.00 10.85 1.20
C LEU A 16 1.56 11.94 0.30
N LYS A 17 1.46 11.79 -1.03
CA LYS A 17 1.93 12.77 -2.02
C LYS A 17 1.11 14.06 -1.94
N ARG A 18 -0.21 13.98 -1.91
CA ARG A 18 -1.14 15.12 -1.82
C ARG A 18 -0.90 15.94 -0.56
N ASN A 19 -0.57 15.27 0.56
CA ASN A 19 -0.23 15.91 1.83
C ASN A 19 1.26 16.33 1.95
N LYS A 20 2.05 16.24 0.87
CA LYS A 20 3.49 16.62 0.82
C LYS A 20 4.37 15.83 1.81
N LEU A 21 3.94 14.65 2.22
CA LEU A 21 4.66 13.77 3.14
C LEU A 21 5.59 12.79 2.41
N LYS A 22 5.31 12.51 1.14
CA LYS A 22 6.09 11.60 0.31
C LYS A 22 7.34 12.29 -0.23
N THR A 23 8.51 11.84 0.21
CA THR A 23 9.82 12.37 -0.23
C THR A 23 10.52 11.45 -1.22
N GLU A 24 10.17 10.18 -1.23
CA GLU A 24 10.77 9.16 -2.09
C GLU A 24 9.77 8.03 -2.37
N SER A 25 10.07 7.15 -3.33
CA SER A 25 9.19 6.03 -3.66
C SER A 25 9.68 4.74 -3.04
N TYR A 26 8.70 3.92 -2.59
CA TYR A 26 8.86 2.61 -1.98
C TYR A 26 8.11 1.52 -2.77
N PRO A 27 8.38 0.22 -2.56
CA PRO A 27 7.90 -0.83 -3.47
C PRO A 27 6.38 -0.97 -3.54
N PHE A 28 5.66 -0.62 -2.47
CA PHE A 28 4.21 -0.79 -2.40
C PHE A 28 3.40 0.47 -2.79
N ASP A 29 4.04 1.52 -3.28
CA ASP A 29 3.39 2.82 -3.55
C ASP A 29 2.36 2.79 -4.68
N TRP A 30 2.67 2.09 -5.76
CA TRP A 30 1.91 2.12 -7.01
C TRP A 30 1.54 0.73 -7.52
N ILE A 31 1.32 -0.19 -6.59
CA ILE A 31 0.94 -1.58 -6.89
C ILE A 31 -0.28 -2.00 -6.09
N LEU A 32 -0.87 -3.12 -6.48
CA LEU A 32 -1.87 -3.80 -5.68
C LEU A 32 -1.16 -4.74 -4.70
N SER A 33 -1.51 -4.67 -3.42
CA SER A 33 -0.87 -5.48 -2.36
C SER A 33 -1.87 -5.83 -1.27
N ASN A 34 -1.44 -6.66 -0.33
CA ASN A 34 -2.12 -6.85 0.95
C ASN A 34 -1.08 -7.09 2.06
N SER A 35 -1.53 -7.17 3.32
CA SER A 35 -0.62 -7.36 4.45
C SER A 35 0.23 -8.64 4.32
N LYS A 36 -0.35 -9.75 3.82
CA LYS A 36 0.37 -11.00 3.61
C LYS A 36 1.48 -10.90 2.56
N MET A 37 1.24 -10.16 1.47
CA MET A 37 2.29 -9.89 0.49
C MET A 37 3.40 -9.04 1.08
N VAL A 38 3.05 -8.03 1.89
CA VAL A 38 4.06 -7.19 2.58
C VAL A 38 4.91 -8.04 3.53
N GLU A 39 4.27 -8.91 4.33
CA GLU A 39 4.95 -9.85 5.23
C GLU A 39 5.91 -10.77 4.47
N ASP A 40 5.43 -11.41 3.40
CA ASP A 40 6.22 -12.30 2.57
C ASP A 40 7.44 -11.59 1.95
N CYS A 41 7.24 -10.40 1.39
CA CYS A 41 8.32 -9.59 0.82
C CYS A 41 9.38 -9.19 1.87
N ILE A 42 8.97 -8.88 3.10
CA ILE A 42 9.91 -8.53 4.17
C ILE A 42 10.70 -9.77 4.62
N ILE A 43 10.05 -10.92 4.77
CA ILE A 43 10.67 -12.18 5.20
C ILE A 43 11.74 -12.63 4.20
N ASP A 44 11.42 -12.63 2.91
CA ASP A 44 12.35 -13.09 1.86
C ASP A 44 13.24 -11.96 1.30
N LYS A 45 13.19 -10.77 1.91
CA LYS A 45 13.94 -9.58 1.48
C LYS A 45 13.70 -9.20 0.04
N PHE A 46 12.48 -9.39 -0.45
CA PHE A 46 12.03 -9.10 -1.79
C PHE A 46 12.68 -9.96 -2.89
N GLU A 47 13.28 -11.09 -2.56
CA GLU A 47 13.89 -11.98 -3.55
C GLU A 47 12.84 -12.48 -4.57
N THR A 48 11.70 -12.99 -4.07
CA THR A 48 10.58 -13.42 -4.92
C THR A 48 9.93 -12.25 -5.66
N PHE A 49 9.76 -11.11 -4.96
CA PHE A 49 9.16 -9.90 -5.56
C PHE A 49 9.91 -9.41 -6.80
N LEU A 50 11.22 -9.59 -6.85
CA LEU A 50 12.10 -9.19 -7.96
C LEU A 50 12.46 -10.34 -8.91
N ASP A 51 11.95 -11.56 -8.69
CA ASP A 51 12.24 -12.68 -9.59
C ASP A 51 11.41 -12.56 -10.88
N LYS A 52 12.10 -12.26 -11.99
CA LYS A 52 11.46 -12.14 -13.32
C LYS A 52 10.76 -13.42 -13.79
N LYS A 53 11.06 -14.60 -13.20
CA LYS A 53 10.37 -15.86 -13.50
C LYS A 53 8.92 -15.87 -13.02
N GLU A 54 8.61 -15.04 -12.02
CA GLU A 54 7.25 -14.86 -11.50
C GLU A 54 6.42 -13.87 -12.32
N TYR A 55 7.01 -13.19 -13.32
CA TYR A 55 6.35 -12.14 -14.07
C TYR A 55 5.67 -12.65 -15.33
N GLU A 56 4.48 -12.10 -15.59
CA GLU A 56 3.72 -12.26 -16.82
C GLU A 56 3.24 -10.90 -17.33
N THR A 57 3.46 -10.62 -18.60
CA THR A 57 2.98 -9.37 -19.24
C THR A 57 1.49 -9.44 -19.47
N ILE A 58 0.75 -8.44 -18.97
CA ILE A 58 -0.70 -8.31 -19.19
C ILE A 58 -0.97 -7.11 -20.08
N TYR A 59 -1.68 -7.35 -21.19
CA TYR A 59 -2.19 -6.30 -22.07
C TYR A 59 -3.61 -5.97 -21.64
N LYS A 60 -3.86 -4.73 -21.25
CA LYS A 60 -5.15 -4.26 -20.79
C LYS A 60 -6.01 -3.73 -21.96
N ASP A 61 -7.31 -3.62 -21.77
CA ASP A 61 -8.26 -3.17 -22.81
C ASP A 61 -7.98 -1.76 -23.34
N ASP A 62 -7.34 -0.91 -22.55
CA ASP A 62 -6.90 0.44 -22.94
C ASP A 62 -5.53 0.47 -23.67
N ASN A 63 -5.02 -0.69 -24.10
CA ASN A 63 -3.71 -0.90 -24.68
C ASN A 63 -2.52 -0.55 -23.79
N THR A 64 -2.74 -0.32 -22.51
CA THR A 64 -1.64 -0.18 -21.55
C THR A 64 -1.12 -1.55 -21.12
N ILE A 65 0.14 -1.58 -20.67
CA ILE A 65 0.81 -2.81 -20.26
C ILE A 65 0.97 -2.77 -18.72
N GLY A 66 0.67 -3.90 -18.10
CA GLY A 66 1.00 -4.16 -16.70
C GLY A 66 1.80 -5.44 -16.57
N THR A 67 2.31 -5.72 -15.39
CA THR A 67 2.96 -6.98 -15.05
C THR A 67 2.20 -7.68 -13.94
N GLU A 68 1.77 -8.91 -14.21
CA GLU A 68 1.26 -9.81 -13.18
C GLU A 68 2.43 -10.50 -12.48
N HIS A 69 2.22 -10.84 -11.22
CA HIS A 69 3.16 -11.60 -10.41
C HIS A 69 2.51 -12.91 -9.98
N ASN A 70 2.97 -14.03 -10.51
CA ASN A 70 2.32 -15.35 -10.36
C ASN A 70 2.04 -15.73 -8.91
N LYS A 71 3.01 -15.59 -8.01
CA LYS A 71 2.83 -15.87 -6.58
C LYS A 71 1.89 -14.86 -5.91
N TYR A 72 2.09 -13.56 -6.15
CA TYR A 72 1.36 -12.52 -5.41
C TYR A 72 -0.05 -12.26 -5.94
N CYS A 73 -0.33 -12.58 -7.20
CA CYS A 73 -1.67 -12.55 -7.72
C CYS A 73 -2.62 -13.45 -6.89
N ASP A 74 -2.23 -14.69 -6.65
CA ASP A 74 -3.03 -15.61 -5.82
C ASP A 74 -3.12 -15.12 -4.36
N LEU A 75 -2.05 -14.58 -3.82
CA LEU A 75 -2.01 -14.11 -2.44
C LEU A 75 -2.88 -12.86 -2.22
N VAL A 76 -2.94 -11.95 -3.19
CA VAL A 76 -3.67 -10.68 -3.09
C VAL A 76 -5.15 -10.85 -3.46
N PHE A 77 -5.45 -11.62 -4.50
CA PHE A 77 -6.78 -11.73 -5.09
C PHE A 77 -7.45 -13.10 -4.87
N GLY A 78 -6.68 -14.14 -4.56
CA GLY A 78 -7.18 -15.53 -4.47
C GLY A 78 -7.43 -16.19 -5.84
N SER A 79 -7.14 -15.51 -6.95
CA SER A 79 -7.20 -16.05 -8.31
C SER A 79 -6.44 -15.17 -9.30
N LYS A 80 -6.10 -15.73 -10.49
CA LYS A 80 -5.41 -15.01 -11.58
C LYS A 80 -6.34 -14.31 -12.57
N PHE A 81 -7.66 -14.45 -12.45
CA PHE A 81 -8.58 -14.01 -13.49
C PHE A 81 -9.41 -12.80 -13.08
N GLY A 82 -9.58 -11.85 -14.00
CA GLY A 82 -10.58 -10.78 -13.92
C GLY A 82 -10.23 -9.55 -13.10
N HIS A 83 -8.94 -9.29 -12.85
CA HIS A 83 -8.50 -8.11 -12.11
C HIS A 83 -7.28 -7.43 -12.74
N ASN A 84 -6.96 -6.25 -12.25
CA ASN A 84 -5.76 -5.56 -12.65
C ASN A 84 -4.51 -6.29 -12.14
N PRO A 85 -3.42 -6.33 -12.93
CA PRO A 85 -2.17 -6.95 -12.51
C PRO A 85 -1.56 -6.25 -11.29
N ILE A 86 -0.74 -6.96 -10.52
CA ILE A 86 -0.03 -6.42 -9.34
C ILE A 86 0.68 -5.11 -9.67
N PHE A 87 1.45 -5.08 -10.76
CA PHE A 87 2.14 -3.88 -11.26
C PHE A 87 1.31 -3.24 -12.39
N ASN A 88 0.21 -2.59 -12.00
CA ASN A 88 -0.81 -2.12 -12.94
C ASN A 88 -0.32 -1.09 -13.98
N HIS A 89 0.77 -0.37 -13.68
CA HIS A 89 1.29 0.71 -14.53
C HIS A 89 2.71 0.47 -15.03
N HIS A 90 3.25 -0.74 -14.84
CA HIS A 90 4.65 -1.02 -15.13
C HIS A 90 4.83 -2.35 -15.84
N ASP A 91 5.65 -2.36 -16.86
CA ASP A 91 6.13 -3.58 -17.51
C ASP A 91 7.52 -3.94 -16.96
N LEU A 92 7.54 -4.80 -15.93
CA LEU A 92 8.79 -5.20 -15.27
C LEU A 92 9.53 -6.28 -16.04
N LEU A 93 8.83 -6.99 -16.93
CA LEU A 93 9.43 -8.08 -17.69
C LEU A 93 10.23 -7.56 -18.90
N ASN A 94 9.67 -6.63 -19.65
CA ASN A 94 10.25 -6.17 -20.92
C ASN A 94 10.85 -4.74 -20.84
N ASN A 95 10.58 -3.99 -19.77
CA ASN A 95 11.11 -2.65 -19.57
C ASN A 95 12.11 -2.62 -18.40
N GLU A 96 13.41 -2.57 -18.74
CA GLU A 96 14.48 -2.58 -17.74
C GLU A 96 14.49 -1.33 -16.83
N GLU A 97 13.99 -0.19 -17.31
CA GLU A 97 13.87 1.04 -16.47
C GLU A 97 12.82 0.83 -15.38
N HIS A 98 11.67 0.22 -15.72
CA HIS A 98 10.64 -0.13 -14.75
C HIS A 98 11.14 -1.14 -13.71
N TYR A 99 11.85 -2.18 -14.16
CA TYR A 99 12.43 -3.15 -13.26
C TYR A 99 13.46 -2.51 -12.30
N ASN A 100 14.38 -1.71 -12.83
CA ASN A 100 15.39 -1.01 -12.04
C ASN A 100 14.77 0.06 -11.10
N TYR A 101 13.64 0.64 -11.47
CA TYR A 101 12.89 1.52 -10.57
C TYR A 101 12.45 0.74 -9.31
N PHE A 102 11.86 -0.45 -9.47
CA PHE A 102 11.43 -1.27 -8.33
C PHE A 102 12.61 -1.79 -7.50
N LYS A 103 13.72 -2.15 -8.11
CA LYS A 103 14.96 -2.50 -7.36
C LYS A 103 15.38 -1.36 -6.44
N ARG A 104 15.44 -0.13 -6.96
CA ARG A 104 15.77 1.05 -6.12
C ARG A 104 14.75 1.31 -5.02
N CYS A 105 13.46 1.06 -5.29
CA CYS A 105 12.41 1.18 -4.27
C CYS A 105 12.57 0.14 -3.16
N VAL A 106 12.88 -1.10 -3.52
CA VAL A 106 13.17 -2.19 -2.59
C VAL A 106 14.40 -1.88 -1.74
N ASP A 107 15.51 -1.46 -2.34
CA ASP A 107 16.73 -1.09 -1.61
C ASP A 107 16.45 0.01 -0.57
N ARG A 108 15.70 1.04 -0.95
CA ARG A 108 15.30 2.11 -0.02
C ARG A 108 14.43 1.58 1.13
N PHE A 109 13.48 0.70 0.83
CA PHE A 109 12.60 0.14 1.84
C PHE A 109 13.34 -0.75 2.83
N LEU A 110 14.22 -1.63 2.36
CA LEU A 110 15.09 -2.45 3.22
C LEU A 110 16.01 -1.60 4.08
N ASN A 111 16.54 -0.50 3.55
CA ASN A 111 17.33 0.46 4.33
C ASN A 111 16.45 1.21 5.35
N LEU A 112 15.22 1.59 4.98
CA LEU A 112 14.27 2.22 5.91
C LEU A 112 13.95 1.29 7.08
N LEU A 113 13.69 0.00 6.82
CA LEU A 113 13.42 -0.98 7.88
C LEU A 113 14.59 -1.11 8.87
N LYS A 114 15.83 -1.02 8.39
CA LYS A 114 17.04 -1.13 9.22
C LYS A 114 17.41 0.17 9.95
N SER A 115 16.86 1.30 9.52
CA SER A 115 17.22 2.61 10.10
C SER A 115 16.51 2.85 11.43
N ASP A 116 17.13 3.66 12.29
CA ASP A 116 16.51 4.17 13.53
C ASP A 116 15.68 5.43 13.31
N GLU A 117 15.56 5.91 12.05
CA GLU A 117 14.74 7.08 11.73
C GLU A 117 13.27 6.83 12.08
N PRO A 118 12.58 7.78 12.73
CA PRO A 118 11.13 7.70 12.91
C PRO A 118 10.40 7.59 11.57
N LYS A 119 9.53 6.61 11.45
CA LYS A 119 8.81 6.30 10.20
C LYS A 119 7.33 6.01 10.44
N THR A 120 6.51 6.39 9.48
CA THR A 120 5.08 6.06 9.45
C THR A 120 4.78 5.25 8.20
N PHE A 121 4.20 4.08 8.41
CA PHE A 121 3.65 3.24 7.36
C PHE A 121 2.17 3.50 7.24
N LEU A 122 1.70 3.87 6.03
CA LEU A 122 0.29 4.07 5.72
C LEU A 122 -0.27 2.87 4.98
N TYR A 123 -1.30 2.24 5.53
CA TYR A 123 -2.00 1.12 4.91
C TYR A 123 -3.47 1.49 4.69
N PHE A 124 -3.89 1.53 3.43
CA PHE A 124 -5.26 1.88 3.05
C PHE A 124 -6.07 0.60 2.80
N TYR A 125 -7.12 0.37 3.60
CA TYR A 125 -7.93 -0.84 3.53
C TYR A 125 -9.38 -0.50 3.22
N ASN A 126 -9.84 -0.85 2.04
CA ASN A 126 -11.18 -0.52 1.54
C ASN A 126 -12.01 -1.74 1.12
N TYR A 127 -11.42 -2.94 1.05
CA TYR A 127 -12.09 -4.18 0.69
C TYR A 127 -11.59 -5.35 1.52
N GLY A 128 -12.50 -6.23 1.97
CA GLY A 128 -12.18 -7.48 2.63
C GLY A 128 -12.78 -7.57 4.04
N LYS A 129 -12.37 -8.61 4.76
CA LYS A 129 -12.94 -8.99 6.07
C LYS A 129 -11.96 -8.77 7.24
N GLN A 130 -10.82 -8.10 6.99
CA GLN A 130 -9.86 -7.84 8.06
C GLN A 130 -10.44 -6.86 9.08
N GLU A 131 -10.24 -7.19 10.34
CA GLU A 131 -10.67 -6.40 11.48
C GLU A 131 -9.45 -5.91 12.28
N LEU A 132 -9.68 -5.15 13.35
CA LEU A 132 -8.62 -4.54 14.15
C LEU A 132 -7.56 -5.55 14.61
N ASP A 133 -7.97 -6.74 15.05
CA ASP A 133 -7.06 -7.80 15.51
C ASP A 133 -6.08 -8.28 14.43
N ASP A 134 -6.49 -8.29 13.17
CA ASP A 134 -5.59 -8.63 12.05
C ASP A 134 -4.51 -7.56 11.86
N PHE A 135 -4.88 -6.29 12.06
CA PHE A 135 -3.92 -5.18 11.97
C PHE A 135 -3.03 -5.06 13.20
N ILE A 136 -3.49 -5.50 14.38
CA ILE A 136 -2.62 -5.64 15.56
C ILE A 136 -1.50 -6.65 15.24
N LYS A 137 -1.83 -7.83 14.74
CA LYS A 137 -0.84 -8.86 14.35
C LYS A 137 0.10 -8.36 13.26
N PHE A 138 -0.43 -7.65 12.27
CA PHE A 138 0.40 -7.04 11.21
C PHE A 138 1.35 -5.99 11.77
N ASN A 139 0.91 -5.16 12.70
CA ASN A 139 1.76 -4.17 13.38
C ASN A 139 2.86 -4.83 14.23
N GLU A 140 2.54 -5.91 14.95
CA GLU A 140 3.51 -6.71 15.69
C GLU A 140 4.57 -7.31 14.74
N PHE A 141 4.12 -7.85 13.60
CA PHE A 141 5.04 -8.33 12.56
C PHE A 141 5.99 -7.23 12.08
N ILE A 142 5.48 -6.04 11.74
CA ILE A 142 6.31 -4.89 11.34
C ILE A 142 7.31 -4.53 12.46
N GLY A 143 6.86 -4.51 13.72
CA GLY A 143 7.70 -4.21 14.88
C GLY A 143 8.85 -5.18 15.11
N ASN A 144 8.71 -6.44 14.67
CA ASN A 144 9.80 -7.41 14.70
C ASN A 144 10.88 -7.15 13.63
N HIS A 145 10.62 -6.29 12.65
CA HIS A 145 11.51 -6.02 11.53
C HIS A 145 12.04 -4.58 11.47
N THR A 146 11.47 -3.66 12.26
CA THR A 146 11.93 -2.28 12.33
C THR A 146 11.59 -1.62 13.67
N GLN A 147 12.39 -0.62 14.06
CA GLN A 147 12.16 0.20 15.25
C GLN A 147 11.58 1.56 14.87
N ASN A 148 11.10 2.31 15.88
CA ASN A 148 10.63 3.69 15.74
C ASN A 148 9.61 3.88 14.61
N HIS A 149 8.61 2.97 14.55
CA HIS A 149 7.57 3.03 13.53
C HIS A 149 6.18 3.33 14.13
N ILE A 150 5.34 3.87 13.29
CA ILE A 150 3.89 3.92 13.44
C ILE A 150 3.28 3.20 12.24
N LEU A 151 2.32 2.32 12.46
CA LEU A 151 1.45 1.80 11.42
C LEU A 151 0.11 2.54 11.51
N LEU A 152 -0.22 3.34 10.51
CA LEU A 152 -1.54 3.96 10.37
C LEU A 152 -2.36 3.19 9.34
N VAL A 153 -3.40 2.51 9.80
CA VAL A 153 -4.37 1.82 8.96
C VAL A 153 -5.59 2.71 8.76
N ILE A 154 -5.97 2.97 7.54
CA ILE A 154 -7.22 3.63 7.17
C ILE A 154 -8.18 2.58 6.63
N LYS A 155 -9.16 2.16 7.45
CA LYS A 155 -10.25 1.27 7.03
C LYS A 155 -11.39 2.13 6.49
N ASN A 156 -11.56 2.14 5.18
CA ASN A 156 -12.56 2.98 4.51
C ASN A 156 -13.80 2.20 4.10
N LYS A 157 -14.96 2.84 4.25
CA LYS A 157 -16.24 2.44 3.67
C LYS A 157 -16.98 3.66 3.12
N SER A 158 -17.84 3.45 2.11
CA SER A 158 -18.68 4.48 1.53
C SER A 158 -20.12 4.29 2.00
N ASN A 159 -20.76 5.34 2.54
CA ASN A 159 -22.13 5.31 3.06
C ASN A 159 -22.90 6.62 2.79
N GLY A 160 -22.45 7.47 1.86
CA GLY A 160 -23.11 8.72 1.51
C GLY A 160 -23.01 9.84 2.55
N TYR A 161 -22.07 9.74 3.50
CA TYR A 161 -21.75 10.79 4.46
C TYR A 161 -20.30 10.66 4.98
N GLN A 162 -19.76 11.73 5.52
CA GLN A 162 -18.41 11.79 6.06
C GLN A 162 -18.42 11.63 7.58
N SER A 163 -17.65 10.68 8.08
CA SER A 163 -17.34 10.54 9.51
C SER A 163 -16.07 9.74 9.71
N HIS A 164 -15.49 9.80 10.89
CA HIS A 164 -14.36 8.93 11.24
C HIS A 164 -14.37 8.58 12.72
N LYS A 165 -13.70 7.47 13.04
CA LYS A 165 -13.38 7.05 14.40
C LYS A 165 -11.92 6.61 14.40
N TYR A 166 -11.17 7.08 15.40
CA TYR A 166 -9.76 6.72 15.57
C TYR A 166 -9.56 5.91 16.85
N THR A 167 -8.80 4.83 16.73
CA THR A 167 -8.36 3.99 17.83
C THR A 167 -6.84 3.91 17.79
N LYS A 168 -6.18 4.13 18.92
CA LYS A 168 -4.72 4.00 19.06
C LYS A 168 -4.40 2.85 20.00
N ILE A 169 -3.53 1.95 19.57
CA ILE A 169 -2.99 0.83 20.34
C ILE A 169 -1.48 0.85 20.15
N ASP A 170 -0.74 1.29 21.15
CA ASP A 170 0.71 1.50 21.10
C ASP A 170 1.13 2.33 19.88
N ASN A 171 1.81 1.73 18.92
CA ASN A 171 2.25 2.35 17.67
C ASN A 171 1.34 2.02 16.46
N LEU A 172 0.18 1.40 16.69
CA LEU A 172 -0.87 1.23 15.70
C LEU A 172 -1.92 2.34 15.82
N GLY A 173 -2.10 3.12 14.77
CA GLY A 173 -3.26 3.97 14.57
C GLY A 173 -4.28 3.26 13.66
N PHE A 174 -5.52 3.16 14.08
CA PHE A 174 -6.60 2.57 13.30
C PHE A 174 -7.70 3.59 13.09
N LEU A 175 -7.81 4.09 11.85
CA LEU A 175 -8.77 5.09 11.43
C LEU A 175 -9.89 4.44 10.62
N GLU A 176 -11.06 4.29 11.22
CA GLU A 176 -12.28 3.92 10.53
C GLU A 176 -12.85 5.15 9.85
N LEU A 177 -12.77 5.22 8.53
CA LEU A 177 -13.18 6.36 7.73
C LEU A 177 -14.46 6.02 6.95
N THR A 178 -15.46 6.86 7.05
CA THR A 178 -16.66 6.80 6.22
C THR A 178 -16.65 7.98 5.25
N THR A 179 -16.95 7.71 3.98
CA THR A 179 -16.93 8.68 2.88
C THR A 179 -18.25 8.70 2.12
N ASN A 180 -18.52 9.77 1.36
CA ASN A 180 -19.69 9.84 0.48
C ASN A 180 -19.57 8.79 -0.62
N GLU A 181 -18.41 8.74 -1.30
CA GLU A 181 -18.18 7.91 -2.45
C GLU A 181 -17.03 6.91 -2.26
N VAL A 182 -16.97 5.92 -3.13
CA VAL A 182 -15.88 4.95 -3.17
C VAL A 182 -14.63 5.56 -3.79
N THR A 183 -13.50 4.87 -3.60
CA THR A 183 -12.23 5.22 -4.26
C THR A 183 -12.16 4.60 -5.67
N ASN A 184 -11.52 5.31 -6.59
CA ASN A 184 -11.10 4.79 -7.90
C ASN A 184 -9.74 4.06 -7.86
N GLY A 185 -9.20 3.84 -6.65
CA GLY A 185 -7.88 3.23 -6.44
C GLY A 185 -6.74 4.23 -6.22
N VAL A 186 -6.94 5.50 -6.57
CA VAL A 186 -5.98 6.60 -6.41
C VAL A 186 -6.55 7.71 -5.54
N ASN A 187 -7.80 8.09 -5.78
CA ASN A 187 -8.54 9.12 -5.05
C ASN A 187 -9.98 8.68 -4.83
N TYR A 188 -10.73 9.35 -4.00
CA TYR A 188 -12.19 9.23 -3.97
C TYR A 188 -12.79 9.88 -5.21
N PHE A 189 -13.92 9.36 -5.69
CA PHE A 189 -14.67 9.99 -6.79
C PHE A 189 -15.20 11.37 -6.37
N ASP A 190 -15.69 11.50 -5.14
CA ASP A 190 -16.01 12.81 -4.57
C ASP A 190 -14.75 13.48 -4.01
N ASN A 191 -14.36 14.61 -4.58
CA ASN A 191 -13.19 15.35 -4.12
C ASN A 191 -13.34 15.91 -2.69
N THR A 192 -14.57 16.08 -2.19
CA THR A 192 -14.79 16.51 -0.80
C THR A 192 -14.34 15.44 0.19
N ASP A 193 -14.38 14.16 -0.18
CA ASP A 193 -13.86 13.04 0.61
C ASP A 193 -12.32 13.06 0.68
N ASN A 194 -11.66 13.44 -0.44
CA ASN A 194 -10.20 13.65 -0.43
C ASN A 194 -9.81 14.79 0.52
N GLN A 195 -10.53 15.91 0.44
CA GLN A 195 -10.31 17.06 1.33
C GLN A 195 -10.59 16.71 2.80
N TYR A 196 -11.64 15.93 3.06
CA TYR A 196 -11.95 15.47 4.39
C TYR A 196 -10.83 14.62 4.98
N LEU A 197 -10.34 13.62 4.23
CA LEU A 197 -9.19 12.83 4.64
C LEU A 197 -7.95 13.69 4.87
N ASP A 198 -7.64 14.60 3.96
CA ASP A 198 -6.45 15.48 4.06
C ASP A 198 -6.51 16.41 5.28
N ASN A 199 -7.70 16.84 5.70
CA ASN A 199 -7.89 17.67 6.88
C ASN A 199 -7.72 16.89 8.19
N ILE A 200 -8.12 15.63 8.25
CA ILE A 200 -8.04 14.83 9.48
C ILE A 200 -6.74 14.06 9.62
N LEU A 201 -6.08 13.69 8.51
CA LEU A 201 -4.87 12.87 8.50
C LEU A 201 -3.74 13.44 9.39
N PRO A 202 -3.43 14.75 9.36
CA PRO A 202 -2.39 15.33 10.21
C PRO A 202 -2.62 15.19 11.71
N LEU A 203 -3.85 14.89 12.16
CA LEU A 203 -4.17 14.68 13.56
C LEU A 203 -3.68 13.33 14.10
N TYR A 204 -3.31 12.40 13.18
CA TYR A 204 -3.01 11.00 13.49
C TYR A 204 -1.62 10.54 13.02
N LEU A 205 -0.82 11.44 12.44
CA LEU A 205 0.55 11.20 11.97
C LEU A 205 1.63 11.55 13.00
#